data_acc1bd1968600225c0c5546f064b0877
#
_entry.id   acc1bd1968600225c0c5546f064b0877
#
_cell.length_a   1.000
_cell.length_b   1.000
_cell.length_c   1.000
_cell.angle_alpha   90.00
_cell.angle_beta   90.00
_cell.angle_gamma   90.00
#
_symmetry.space_group_name_H-M   'P 1'
#
loop_
_entity.id
_entity.type
_entity.pdbx_description
1 polymer ?
#
loop_
_entity_poly.entity_id
_entity_poly.type
_entity_poly.pdbx_seq_one_letter_code
_entity_poly.pdbx_strand_id
1 'polypeptide(L)'
;MAYFKDADEVYATIGQLFRDLAEDDELAPKFRKANTIVQYQYREPESRITVRLIEGEDGQVDCGETAMEPEVVMTMDADTAHRFWLGQVNVTVALARGQMKAKGPVAKILKLVPLVKPVFPRDRKQLEDAGRQDLLEAS
;
A
#
# COMPACT_ATOMS: atom_id res chain seq x y z
N MET A 1 9.05 8.95 -15.59
CA MET A 1 9.11 10.09 -14.67
C MET A 1 8.38 9.74 -13.39
N ALA A 2 9.01 9.95 -12.25
CA ALA A 2 8.44 9.57 -10.95
C ALA A 2 7.37 10.57 -10.50
N TYR A 3 6.25 10.05 -9.99
CA TYR A 3 5.18 10.88 -9.44
C TYR A 3 5.55 11.50 -8.10
N PHE A 4 6.41 10.82 -7.33
CA PHE A 4 6.82 11.27 -6.01
C PHE A 4 8.25 11.78 -6.07
N LYS A 5 8.48 12.91 -5.44
CA LYS A 5 9.77 13.59 -5.40
C LYS A 5 10.78 12.85 -4.49
N ASP A 6 10.31 12.33 -3.36
CA ASP A 6 11.14 11.68 -2.35
C ASP A 6 10.29 10.74 -1.49
N ALA A 7 10.96 10.04 -0.54
CA ALA A 7 10.28 9.12 0.35
C ALA A 7 9.23 9.80 1.22
N ASP A 8 9.47 11.05 1.63
CA ASP A 8 8.52 11.78 2.47
C ASP A 8 7.19 11.99 1.76
N GLU A 9 7.20 12.23 0.45
CA GLU A 9 5.96 12.33 -0.33
C GLU A 9 5.21 10.99 -0.37
N VAL A 10 5.93 9.88 -0.51
CA VAL A 10 5.32 8.55 -0.46
C VAL A 10 4.65 8.32 0.89
N TYR A 11 5.33 8.68 1.97
CA TYR A 11 4.81 8.49 3.32
C TYR A 11 3.62 9.40 3.62
N ALA A 12 3.64 10.62 3.09
CA ALA A 12 2.53 11.57 3.27
C ALA A 12 1.28 11.19 2.47
N THR A 13 1.41 10.37 1.44
CA THR A 13 0.30 9.94 0.58
C THR A 13 -0.07 8.48 0.84
N ILE A 14 0.71 7.53 0.35
CA ILE A 14 0.42 6.09 0.53
C ILE A 14 0.50 5.71 2.00
N GLY A 15 1.50 6.20 2.74
CA GLY A 15 1.63 5.94 4.15
C GLY A 15 0.44 6.43 4.95
N GLN A 16 -0.05 7.63 4.64
CA GLN A 16 -1.22 8.19 5.31
C GLN A 16 -2.48 7.38 5.00
N LEU A 17 -2.62 6.92 3.76
CA LEU A 17 -3.73 6.05 3.38
C LEU A 17 -3.73 4.78 4.25
N PHE A 18 -2.58 4.16 4.44
CA PHE A 18 -2.48 2.95 5.27
C PHE A 18 -2.80 3.24 6.74
N ARG A 19 -2.36 4.38 7.27
CA ARG A 19 -2.69 4.78 8.65
C ARG A 19 -4.17 4.98 8.83
N ASP A 20 -4.82 5.64 7.87
CA ASP A 20 -6.27 5.85 7.92
C ASP A 20 -7.02 4.53 7.85
N LEU A 21 -6.56 3.59 7.03
CA LEU A 21 -7.16 2.26 6.94
C LEU A 21 -6.96 1.46 8.22
N ALA A 22 -5.82 1.61 8.88
CA ALA A 22 -5.54 0.93 10.13
C ALA A 22 -6.47 1.38 11.27
N GLU A 23 -7.01 2.59 11.17
CA GLU A 23 -7.93 3.17 12.14
C GLU A 23 -9.40 3.06 11.72
N ASP A 24 -9.67 2.54 10.54
CA ASP A 24 -11.04 2.42 10.02
C ASP A 24 -11.77 1.26 10.71
N ASP A 25 -12.88 1.56 11.38
CA ASP A 25 -13.63 0.58 12.16
C ASP A 25 -14.23 -0.55 11.31
N GLU A 26 -14.52 -0.29 10.06
CA GLU A 26 -15.12 -1.28 9.17
C GLU A 26 -14.08 -2.10 8.40
N LEU A 27 -13.07 -1.44 7.84
CA LEU A 27 -12.09 -2.08 6.96
C LEU A 27 -10.92 -2.72 7.71
N ALA A 28 -10.44 -2.09 8.78
CA ALA A 28 -9.26 -2.59 9.48
C ALA A 28 -9.43 -4.03 9.98
N PRO A 29 -10.57 -4.42 10.59
CA PRO A 29 -10.75 -5.81 11.00
C PRO A 29 -10.70 -6.80 9.84
N LYS A 30 -11.18 -6.40 8.67
CA LYS A 30 -11.16 -7.26 7.47
C LYS A 30 -9.74 -7.47 6.97
N PHE A 31 -8.92 -6.42 6.93
CA PHE A 31 -7.52 -6.52 6.53
C PHE A 31 -6.70 -7.36 7.52
N ARG A 32 -6.99 -7.24 8.82
CA ARG A 32 -6.26 -8.00 9.86
C ARG A 32 -6.46 -9.50 9.75
N LYS A 33 -7.50 -9.96 9.07
CA LYS A 33 -7.73 -11.40 8.84
C LYS A 33 -6.64 -12.04 7.99
N ALA A 34 -5.80 -11.25 7.34
CA ALA A 34 -4.65 -11.76 6.60
C ALA A 34 -3.61 -12.40 7.52
N ASN A 35 -3.55 -12.00 8.79
CA ASN A 35 -2.63 -12.52 9.80
C ASN A 35 -1.19 -12.51 9.32
N THR A 36 -0.71 -11.35 8.91
CA THR A 36 0.64 -11.19 8.37
C THR A 36 1.20 -9.81 8.64
N ILE A 37 2.52 -9.69 8.50
CA ILE A 37 3.21 -8.41 8.47
C ILE A 37 3.76 -8.27 7.07
N VAL A 38 3.33 -7.22 6.36
CA VAL A 38 3.71 -6.94 4.97
C VAL A 38 4.63 -5.75 4.93
N GLN A 39 5.74 -5.87 4.22
CA GLN A 39 6.59 -4.73 3.93
C GLN A 39 6.53 -4.43 2.45
N TYR A 40 6.17 -3.19 2.12
CA TYR A 40 6.20 -2.67 0.76
C TYR A 40 7.52 -1.95 0.57
N GLN A 41 8.35 -2.44 -0.34
CA GLN A 41 9.62 -1.80 -0.69
C GLN A 41 9.45 -1.15 -2.05
N TYR A 42 9.52 0.17 -2.08
CA TYR A 42 9.34 0.94 -3.31
C TYR A 42 10.68 1.42 -3.85
N ARG A 43 10.71 1.62 -5.14
CA ARG A 43 11.83 2.25 -5.86
C ARG A 43 11.33 3.51 -6.54
N GLU A 44 12.22 4.47 -6.73
CA GLU A 44 11.98 5.71 -7.47
C GLU A 44 10.77 6.49 -6.96
N PRO A 45 10.83 7.00 -5.73
CA PRO A 45 11.98 7.02 -4.81
C PRO A 45 12.07 5.80 -3.91
N GLU A 46 13.27 5.48 -3.46
CA GLU A 46 13.45 4.41 -2.48
C GLU A 46 12.72 4.76 -1.20
N SER A 47 11.84 3.87 -0.79
CA SER A 47 11.00 4.06 0.38
C SER A 47 10.44 2.70 0.80
N ARG A 48 9.98 2.59 2.03
CA ARG A 48 9.35 1.35 2.49
C ARG A 48 8.29 1.66 3.54
N ILE A 49 7.24 0.87 3.51
CA ILE A 49 6.15 0.95 4.48
C ILE A 49 5.89 -0.47 4.98
N THR A 50 5.90 -0.66 6.30
CA THR A 50 5.63 -1.95 6.92
C THR A 50 4.30 -1.88 7.64
N VAL A 51 3.43 -2.84 7.39
CA VAL A 51 2.07 -2.87 7.90
C VAL A 51 1.83 -4.17 8.64
N ARG A 52 1.37 -4.07 9.89
CA ARG A 52 1.01 -5.22 10.70
C ARG A 52 -0.48 -5.46 10.59
N LEU A 53 -0.85 -6.64 10.10
CA LEU A 53 -2.23 -7.06 9.89
C LEU A 53 -2.47 -8.38 10.62
N ILE A 54 -2.65 -8.31 11.94
CA ILE A 54 -2.84 -9.49 12.80
C ILE A 54 -4.23 -9.43 13.42
N GLU A 55 -5.00 -10.49 13.24
CA GLU A 55 -6.36 -10.59 13.77
C GLU A 55 -6.34 -10.51 15.31
N GLY A 56 -7.21 -9.67 15.86
CA GLY A 56 -7.31 -9.48 17.30
C GLY A 56 -6.29 -8.54 17.90
N GLU A 57 -5.39 -7.95 17.10
CA GLU A 57 -4.38 -6.99 17.54
C GLU A 57 -4.55 -5.67 16.80
N ASP A 58 -4.06 -4.60 17.41
CA ASP A 58 -4.07 -3.29 16.76
C ASP A 58 -3.15 -3.30 15.53
N GLY A 59 -3.56 -2.59 14.49
CA GLY A 59 -2.72 -2.39 13.32
C GLY A 59 -1.57 -1.44 13.62
N GLN A 60 -0.45 -1.63 12.92
CA GLN A 60 0.69 -0.73 13.02
C GLN A 60 1.21 -0.44 11.62
N VAL A 61 1.54 0.81 11.37
CA VAL A 61 2.11 1.25 10.08
C VAL A 61 3.40 2.00 10.38
N ASP A 62 4.53 1.47 9.92
CA ASP A 62 5.82 2.12 10.04
C ASP A 62 6.29 2.57 8.66
N CYS A 63 6.56 3.87 8.52
CA CYS A 63 7.15 4.44 7.32
C CYS A 63 8.66 4.56 7.54
N GLY A 64 9.44 3.91 6.66
CA GLY A 64 10.91 3.89 6.79
C GLY A 64 11.37 2.77 7.69
N GLU A 65 12.17 3.10 8.69
CA GLU A 65 12.71 2.09 9.60
C GLU A 65 11.62 1.45 10.45
N THR A 66 11.79 0.16 10.73
CA THR A 66 10.84 -0.62 11.50
C THR A 66 11.55 -1.70 12.30
N ALA A 67 11.03 -1.98 13.49
CA ALA A 67 11.45 -3.14 14.29
C ALA A 67 10.66 -4.40 13.94
N MET A 68 9.60 -4.28 13.12
CA MET A 68 8.79 -5.42 12.72
C MET A 68 9.54 -6.27 11.69
N GLU A 69 9.43 -7.59 11.82
CA GLU A 69 9.96 -8.53 10.83
C GLU A 69 8.85 -8.90 9.85
N PRO A 70 8.96 -8.53 8.58
CA PRO A 70 7.92 -8.83 7.61
C PRO A 70 7.90 -10.32 7.25
N GLU A 71 6.71 -10.86 7.16
CA GLU A 71 6.50 -12.21 6.63
C GLU A 71 6.43 -12.18 5.11
N VAL A 72 5.81 -11.13 4.55
CA VAL A 72 5.69 -10.94 3.11
C VAL A 72 6.36 -9.62 2.74
N VAL A 73 7.19 -9.66 1.70
CA VAL A 73 7.83 -8.47 1.15
C VAL A 73 7.36 -8.27 -0.29
N MET A 74 6.76 -7.10 -0.54
CA MET A 74 6.33 -6.69 -1.88
C MET A 74 7.27 -5.63 -2.40
N THR A 75 7.81 -5.82 -3.59
CA THR A 75 8.74 -4.88 -4.22
C THR A 75 8.14 -4.35 -5.52
N MET A 76 8.17 -3.04 -5.72
CA MET A 76 7.63 -2.38 -6.91
C MET A 76 8.11 -0.95 -6.99
N ASP A 77 7.95 -0.32 -8.16
CA ASP A 77 8.15 1.11 -8.27
C ASP A 77 7.03 1.85 -7.52
N ALA A 78 7.37 2.98 -6.92
CA ALA A 78 6.38 3.80 -6.21
C ALA A 78 5.26 4.24 -7.16
N ASP A 79 5.57 4.50 -8.42
CA ASP A 79 4.58 4.86 -9.43
C ASP A 79 3.59 3.73 -9.69
N THR A 80 4.06 2.47 -9.67
CA THR A 80 3.18 1.31 -9.81
C THR A 80 2.23 1.22 -8.62
N ALA A 81 2.74 1.43 -7.41
CA ALA A 81 1.91 1.44 -6.21
C ALA A 81 0.85 2.54 -6.27
N HIS A 82 1.24 3.72 -6.73
CA HIS A 82 0.31 4.84 -6.86
C HIS A 82 -0.81 4.51 -7.86
N ARG A 83 -0.47 4.00 -9.03
CA ARG A 83 -1.46 3.59 -10.04
C ARG A 83 -2.37 2.48 -9.52
N PHE A 84 -1.83 1.58 -8.70
CA PHE A 84 -2.64 0.54 -8.07
C PHE A 84 -3.74 1.18 -7.20
N TRP A 85 -3.40 2.15 -6.36
CA TRP A 85 -4.38 2.79 -5.50
C TRP A 85 -5.37 3.69 -6.25
N LEU A 86 -5.03 4.07 -7.48
CA LEU A 86 -5.97 4.72 -8.40
C LEU A 86 -6.90 3.72 -9.11
N GLY A 87 -6.69 2.42 -8.90
CA GLY A 87 -7.51 1.37 -9.52
C GLY A 87 -7.06 0.98 -10.92
N GLN A 88 -5.85 1.35 -11.32
CA GLN A 88 -5.35 1.15 -12.68
C GLN A 88 -4.46 -0.09 -12.86
N VAL A 89 -4.15 -0.81 -11.79
CA VAL A 89 -3.24 -1.95 -11.83
C VAL A 89 -3.93 -3.19 -11.26
N ASN A 90 -3.87 -4.28 -12.01
CA ASN A 90 -4.31 -5.59 -11.52
C ASN A 90 -3.11 -6.31 -10.90
N VAL A 91 -3.21 -6.68 -9.62
CA VAL A 91 -2.09 -7.28 -8.87
C VAL A 91 -1.63 -8.60 -9.51
N THR A 92 -2.56 -9.45 -9.91
CA THR A 92 -2.22 -10.76 -10.51
C THR A 92 -1.41 -10.57 -11.80
N VAL A 93 -1.84 -9.62 -12.64
CA VAL A 93 -1.14 -9.31 -13.90
C VAL A 93 0.22 -8.68 -13.61
N ALA A 94 0.29 -7.76 -12.65
CA ALA A 94 1.54 -7.10 -12.27
C ALA A 94 2.57 -8.10 -11.76
N LEU A 95 2.15 -9.07 -10.95
CA LEU A 95 3.02 -10.14 -10.46
C LEU A 95 3.52 -11.01 -11.62
N ALA A 96 2.62 -11.38 -12.55
CA ALA A 96 2.98 -12.20 -13.70
C ALA A 96 3.98 -11.49 -14.63
N ARG A 97 3.89 -10.17 -14.74
CA ARG A 97 4.77 -9.36 -15.60
C ARG A 97 6.04 -8.87 -14.91
N GLY A 98 6.20 -9.16 -13.62
CA GLY A 98 7.36 -8.68 -12.88
C GLY A 98 7.31 -7.20 -12.48
N GLN A 99 6.19 -6.53 -12.66
CA GLN A 99 5.98 -5.14 -12.21
C GLN A 99 5.88 -5.06 -10.70
N MET A 100 5.40 -6.13 -10.09
CA MET A 100 5.41 -6.35 -8.65
C MET A 100 6.11 -7.67 -8.39
N LYS A 101 6.91 -7.73 -7.33
CA LYS A 101 7.55 -8.96 -6.88
C LYS A 101 7.15 -9.22 -5.44
N ALA A 102 6.91 -10.48 -5.11
CA ALA A 102 6.49 -10.87 -3.76
C ALA A 102 7.38 -11.99 -3.24
N LYS A 103 7.77 -11.88 -1.97
CA LYS A 103 8.49 -12.91 -1.22
C LYS A 103 7.63 -13.32 -0.05
N GLY A 104 7.60 -14.63 0.27
CA GLY A 104 6.83 -15.17 1.38
C GLY A 104 5.47 -15.69 0.93
N PRO A 105 4.52 -15.90 1.86
CA PRO A 105 3.21 -16.48 1.54
C PRO A 105 2.31 -15.49 0.81
N VAL A 106 2.55 -15.31 -0.48
CA VAL A 106 1.83 -14.34 -1.31
C VAL A 106 0.32 -14.57 -1.30
N ALA A 107 -0.14 -15.79 -1.02
CA ALA A 107 -1.57 -16.08 -0.93
C ALA A 107 -2.27 -15.20 0.11
N LYS A 108 -1.58 -14.83 1.19
CA LYS A 108 -2.13 -13.93 2.21
C LYS A 108 -2.40 -12.53 1.66
N ILE A 109 -1.57 -12.08 0.72
CA ILE A 109 -1.74 -10.78 0.07
C ILE A 109 -2.88 -10.85 -0.94
N LEU A 110 -2.99 -11.95 -1.69
CA LEU A 110 -4.05 -12.11 -2.68
C LEU A 110 -5.44 -12.12 -2.02
N LYS A 111 -5.54 -12.56 -0.77
CA LYS A 111 -6.80 -12.48 -0.02
C LYS A 111 -7.25 -11.05 0.25
N LEU A 112 -6.34 -10.09 0.24
CA LEU A 112 -6.67 -8.69 0.46
C LEU A 112 -7.18 -8.00 -0.80
N VAL A 113 -6.92 -8.56 -1.98
CA VAL A 113 -7.28 -7.93 -3.26
C VAL A 113 -8.77 -7.58 -3.35
N PRO A 114 -9.72 -8.47 -2.99
CA PRO A 114 -11.14 -8.10 -3.04
C PRO A 114 -11.53 -6.98 -2.08
N LEU A 115 -10.71 -6.72 -1.06
CA LEU A 115 -11.00 -5.73 -0.02
C LEU A 115 -10.52 -4.33 -0.38
N VAL A 116 -9.70 -4.18 -1.43
CA VAL A 116 -9.09 -2.88 -1.74
C VAL A 116 -9.99 -1.97 -2.57
N LYS A 117 -11.00 -2.49 -3.26
CA LYS A 117 -11.88 -1.66 -4.08
C LYS A 117 -12.50 -0.47 -3.33
N PRO A 118 -13.02 -0.64 -2.11
CA PRO A 118 -13.56 0.52 -1.37
C PRO A 118 -12.51 1.55 -0.98
N VAL A 119 -11.22 1.19 -1.07
CA VAL A 119 -10.12 2.10 -0.71
C VAL A 119 -9.82 3.07 -1.85
N PHE A 120 -10.04 2.68 -3.10
CA PHE A 120 -9.70 3.53 -4.25
C PHE A 120 -10.36 4.92 -4.19
N PRO A 121 -11.67 5.05 -3.91
CA PRO A 121 -12.28 6.37 -3.75
C PRO A 121 -11.70 7.18 -2.57
N ARG A 122 -11.26 6.50 -1.51
CA ARG A 122 -10.64 7.16 -0.35
C ARG A 122 -9.30 7.76 -0.72
N ASP A 123 -8.51 7.05 -1.51
CA ASP A 123 -7.23 7.56 -2.01
C ASP A 123 -7.46 8.81 -2.86
N ARG A 124 -8.42 8.77 -3.77
CA ARG A 124 -8.77 9.92 -4.61
C ARG A 124 -9.19 11.11 -3.78
N LYS A 125 -10.05 10.90 -2.79
CA LYS A 125 -10.51 11.97 -1.92
C LYS A 125 -9.36 12.57 -1.12
N GLN A 126 -8.48 11.73 -0.59
CA GLN A 126 -7.30 12.18 0.15
C GLN A 126 -6.42 13.08 -0.72
N LEU A 127 -6.19 12.70 -1.97
CA LEU A 127 -5.39 13.47 -2.89
C LEU A 127 -6.07 14.79 -3.27
N GLU A 128 -7.40 14.78 -3.45
CA GLU A 128 -8.16 16.01 -3.67
C GLU A 128 -8.03 16.96 -2.48
N ASP A 129 -8.22 16.47 -1.27
CA ASP A 129 -8.13 17.26 -0.04
C ASP A 129 -6.72 17.82 0.18
N ALA A 130 -5.71 17.10 -0.27
CA ALA A 130 -4.31 17.54 -0.19
C ALA A 130 -3.91 18.48 -1.34
N GLY A 131 -4.79 18.74 -2.29
CA GLY A 131 -4.49 19.58 -3.45
C GLY A 131 -3.52 18.95 -4.45
N ARG A 132 -3.43 17.62 -4.47
CA ARG A 132 -2.49 16.88 -5.34
C ARG A 132 -3.18 16.42 -6.63
N GLN A 133 -3.64 17.40 -7.43
CA GLN A 133 -4.27 17.12 -8.71
C GLN A 133 -3.33 16.38 -9.66
N ASP A 134 -2.03 16.65 -9.57
CA ASP A 134 -1.00 15.97 -10.35
C ASP A 134 -1.04 14.44 -10.14
N LEU A 135 -1.26 14.00 -8.91
CA LEU A 135 -1.35 12.57 -8.59
C LEU A 135 -2.68 11.95 -9.02
N LEU A 136 -3.75 12.74 -9.01
CA LEU A 136 -5.07 12.27 -9.47
C LEU A 136 -5.10 12.01 -10.97
N GLU A 137 -4.33 12.74 -11.74
CA GLU A 137 -4.28 12.66 -13.19
C GLU A 137 -3.21 11.67 -13.70
N ALA A 138 -2.53 10.98 -12.80
CA ALA A 138 -1.54 9.99 -13.16
C ALA A 138 -2.17 8.85 -13.98
N SER A 139 -1.50 8.44 -15.03
CA SER A 139 -2.02 7.41 -15.93
C SER A 139 -0.94 6.43 -16.38
#